data_cc3901d73bf877b5ec154cbc8a6e929a
#
_entry.id   cc3901d73bf877b5ec154cbc8a6e929a
#
_cell.length_a   1.000
_cell.length_b   1.000
_cell.length_c   1.000
_cell.angle_alpha   90.00
_cell.angle_beta   90.00
_cell.angle_gamma   90.00
#
_symmetry.space_group_name_H-M   'P 1'
#
loop_
_entity.id
_entity.type
_entity.pdbx_description
1 polymer ?
#
loop_
_entity_poly.entity_id
_entity_poly.type
_entity_poly.pdbx_seq_one_letter_code
_entity_poly.pdbx_strand_id
1 'polypeptide(L)'
;MLNKQAITIGIASLLCCVVVQVAPAKKPAAGGGGNHIQRGIELAQQKHFDQAVAEFTKAIEANPKDTRGYANRGTAYRQGARAAVAAGDSEGASTRYQSAMADFSKYIELAPKDASAYLERGETEIELKQYDAALADVNKGLELKPDNITANNFRGFAELGLSQWDKAVADFTVVIQKKPDDLQSYDRRALAYRGLKNYDAAIADYTFILSKNPNDVEALTKRGYTYSLALQYESAIPDYQAALKINPQDNDTFQRLQYAQSMLANKLASPPPAASPTPNPTPEKPGLISLLNPLYIGIAVVVLIVIAVIVRLLTRGKAEETSHIIR
;
A
#
# COMPACT_ATOMS: atom_id res chain seq x y z
N MET A 1 -3.03 0.76 -25.68
CA MET A 1 -2.57 -0.60 -25.33
C MET A 1 -1.51 -0.43 -24.26
N LEU A 2 -1.90 -0.50 -22.99
CA LEU A 2 -0.99 -0.40 -21.85
C LEU A 2 -0.17 -1.69 -21.77
N ASN A 3 1.12 -1.54 -21.96
CA ASN A 3 2.09 -2.61 -22.05
C ASN A 3 2.22 -3.32 -20.69
N LYS A 4 1.99 -4.63 -20.66
CA LYS A 4 2.09 -5.51 -19.48
C LYS A 4 3.51 -5.63 -18.90
N GLN A 5 4.47 -4.82 -19.34
CA GLN A 5 5.89 -4.91 -18.94
C GLN A 5 6.28 -4.06 -17.72
N ALA A 6 5.38 -3.29 -17.14
CA ALA A 6 5.75 -2.36 -16.05
C ALA A 6 5.69 -2.97 -14.64
N ILE A 7 5.49 -4.27 -14.48
CA ILE A 7 5.45 -4.94 -13.16
C ILE A 7 6.62 -5.94 -13.00
N THR A 8 7.75 -5.66 -13.62
CA THR A 8 9.00 -6.28 -13.16
C THR A 8 9.51 -5.43 -12.00
N ILE A 9 8.76 -5.47 -10.92
CA ILE A 9 9.19 -4.90 -9.65
C ILE A 9 10.34 -5.77 -9.17
N GLY A 10 11.49 -5.15 -9.02
CA GLY A 10 12.68 -5.78 -8.50
C GLY A 10 12.41 -6.47 -7.16
N ILE A 11 12.15 -7.78 -7.23
CA ILE A 11 12.13 -8.68 -6.07
C ILE A 11 13.54 -8.73 -5.43
N ALA A 12 14.52 -8.08 -6.04
CA ALA A 12 15.91 -8.06 -5.59
C ALA A 12 16.15 -7.32 -4.26
N SER A 13 15.25 -6.48 -3.79
CA SER A 13 15.43 -5.74 -2.52
C SER A 13 14.78 -6.41 -1.31
N LEU A 14 14.34 -7.65 -1.39
CA LEU A 14 13.79 -8.39 -0.24
C LEU A 14 14.89 -8.99 0.66
N LEU A 15 16.07 -8.38 0.68
CA LEU A 15 17.15 -8.75 1.60
C LEU A 15 16.97 -8.03 2.94
N CYS A 16 15.80 -8.19 3.58
CA CYS A 16 15.71 -7.98 5.00
C CYS A 16 15.86 -9.35 5.67
N CYS A 17 17.06 -9.64 6.17
CA CYS A 17 17.30 -10.77 7.06
C CYS A 17 16.40 -10.63 8.28
N VAL A 18 15.17 -11.12 8.19
CA VAL A 18 14.44 -11.50 9.39
C VAL A 18 15.11 -12.78 9.88
N VAL A 19 16.22 -12.60 10.61
CA VAL A 19 16.65 -13.64 11.53
C VAL A 19 15.50 -13.74 12.52
N VAL A 20 14.65 -14.74 12.36
CA VAL A 20 13.70 -15.13 13.39
C VAL A 20 14.57 -15.48 14.60
N GLN A 21 14.77 -14.49 15.50
CA GLN A 21 15.25 -14.79 16.83
C GLN A 21 14.12 -15.57 17.51
N VAL A 22 14.14 -16.89 17.30
CA VAL A 22 13.43 -17.81 18.17
C VAL A 22 13.98 -17.55 19.57
N ALA A 23 13.12 -17.06 20.46
CA ALA A 23 13.44 -16.83 21.86
C ALA A 23 14.25 -18.01 22.39
N PRO A 24 15.25 -17.77 23.29
CA PRO A 24 16.08 -18.85 23.80
C PRO A 24 15.21 -19.89 24.48
N ALA A 25 14.98 -20.98 23.80
CA ALA A 25 14.23 -22.09 24.31
C ALA A 25 15.01 -22.70 25.49
N LYS A 26 14.31 -22.95 26.59
CA LYS A 26 14.74 -23.76 27.71
C LYS A 26 15.66 -24.88 27.22
N LYS A 27 16.87 -24.98 27.87
CA LYS A 27 17.91 -25.97 27.57
C LYS A 27 17.29 -27.33 27.20
N PRO A 28 17.49 -27.87 25.99
CA PRO A 28 16.87 -29.13 25.61
C PRO A 28 17.49 -30.28 26.41
N ALA A 29 16.64 -31.17 26.86
CA ALA A 29 17.06 -32.49 27.37
C ALA A 29 17.95 -33.18 26.31
N ALA A 30 18.98 -33.85 26.75
CA ALA A 30 20.01 -34.48 25.94
C ALA A 30 19.44 -35.54 24.96
N GLY A 31 19.06 -35.11 23.76
CA GLY A 31 18.75 -35.91 22.60
C GLY A 31 19.47 -35.31 21.41
N GLY A 32 20.19 -36.09 20.63
CA GLY A 32 21.11 -35.66 19.57
C GLY A 32 20.55 -34.68 18.55
N GLY A 33 19.22 -34.53 18.42
CA GLY A 33 18.55 -33.58 17.50
C GLY A 33 18.80 -32.11 17.79
N GLY A 34 18.92 -31.71 19.07
CA GLY A 34 19.13 -30.30 19.44
C GLY A 34 20.47 -29.73 18.95
N ASN A 35 21.53 -30.54 18.96
CA ASN A 35 22.85 -30.14 18.46
C ASN A 35 22.84 -29.95 16.93
N HIS A 36 22.10 -30.78 16.20
CA HIS A 36 21.97 -30.66 14.75
C HIS A 36 21.18 -29.41 14.36
N ILE A 37 20.11 -29.05 15.11
CA ILE A 37 19.40 -27.78 14.88
C ILE A 37 20.35 -26.60 15.05
N GLN A 38 21.07 -26.54 16.16
CA GLN A 38 21.99 -25.42 16.42
C GLN A 38 23.08 -25.30 15.33
N ARG A 39 23.70 -26.42 14.95
CA ARG A 39 24.71 -26.44 13.88
C ARG A 39 24.13 -26.06 12.52
N GLY A 40 22.92 -26.49 12.22
CA GLY A 40 22.20 -26.10 11.00
C GLY A 40 21.95 -24.59 10.95
N ILE A 41 21.54 -23.97 12.08
CA ILE A 41 21.36 -22.52 12.18
C ILE A 41 22.67 -21.77 11.93
N GLU A 42 23.78 -22.21 12.53
CA GLU A 42 25.09 -21.62 12.32
C GLU A 42 25.54 -21.67 10.85
N LEU A 43 25.32 -22.81 10.19
CA LEU A 43 25.63 -22.98 8.76
C LEU A 43 24.73 -22.11 7.88
N ALA A 44 23.44 -21.97 8.20
CA ALA A 44 22.52 -21.11 7.47
C ALA A 44 22.92 -19.62 7.60
N GLN A 45 23.35 -19.19 8.78
CA GLN A 45 23.89 -17.84 8.99
C GLN A 45 25.15 -17.56 8.16
N GLN A 46 25.97 -18.58 7.92
CA GLN A 46 27.14 -18.53 7.03
C GLN A 46 26.77 -18.68 5.55
N LYS A 47 25.47 -18.77 5.22
CA LYS A 47 24.93 -19.01 3.87
C LYS A 47 25.31 -20.36 3.26
N HIS A 48 25.73 -21.32 4.08
CA HIS A 48 26.00 -22.71 3.67
C HIS A 48 24.71 -23.53 3.69
N PHE A 49 23.73 -23.13 2.84
CA PHE A 49 22.36 -23.62 2.91
C PHE A 49 22.24 -25.15 2.75
N ASP A 50 22.99 -25.75 1.81
CA ASP A 50 22.91 -27.21 1.59
C ASP A 50 23.46 -28.00 2.78
N GLN A 51 24.50 -27.48 3.46
CA GLN A 51 25.01 -28.08 4.69
C GLN A 51 24.04 -27.89 5.85
N ALA A 52 23.39 -26.72 5.94
CA ALA A 52 22.34 -26.48 6.94
C ALA A 52 21.18 -27.46 6.76
N VAL A 53 20.72 -27.66 5.52
CA VAL A 53 19.67 -28.65 5.18
C VAL A 53 20.06 -30.06 5.64
N ALA A 54 21.31 -30.47 5.44
CA ALA A 54 21.80 -31.78 5.88
C ALA A 54 21.74 -31.94 7.42
N GLU A 55 22.14 -30.90 8.16
CA GLU A 55 22.06 -30.91 9.63
C GLU A 55 20.60 -30.91 10.12
N PHE A 56 19.71 -30.11 9.54
CA PHE A 56 18.30 -30.15 9.88
C PHE A 56 17.63 -31.47 9.52
N THR A 57 18.09 -32.14 8.46
CA THR A 57 17.61 -33.49 8.12
C THR A 57 17.96 -34.50 9.21
N LYS A 58 19.21 -34.48 9.72
CA LYS A 58 19.60 -35.32 10.87
C LYS A 58 18.76 -35.00 12.14
N ALA A 59 18.45 -33.71 12.34
CA ALA A 59 17.58 -33.31 13.46
C ALA A 59 16.16 -33.90 13.33
N ILE A 60 15.60 -33.89 12.11
CA ILE A 60 14.28 -34.47 11.81
C ILE A 60 14.32 -36.03 11.98
N GLU A 61 15.36 -36.68 11.50
CA GLU A 61 15.57 -38.13 11.68
C GLU A 61 15.62 -38.52 13.16
N ALA A 62 16.34 -37.71 13.95
CA ALA A 62 16.44 -37.94 15.40
C ALA A 62 15.12 -37.67 16.15
N ASN A 63 14.29 -36.72 15.69
CA ASN A 63 12.99 -36.45 16.27
C ASN A 63 11.98 -35.94 15.21
N PRO A 64 11.27 -36.85 14.52
CA PRO A 64 10.34 -36.48 13.45
C PRO A 64 9.11 -35.66 13.90
N LYS A 65 8.89 -35.53 15.22
CA LYS A 65 7.80 -34.70 15.77
C LYS A 65 8.24 -33.31 16.18
N ASP A 66 9.54 -33.00 16.13
CA ASP A 66 10.04 -31.70 16.45
C ASP A 66 9.86 -30.74 15.24
N THR A 67 8.90 -29.84 15.37
CA THR A 67 8.56 -28.87 14.33
C THR A 67 9.73 -27.96 13.95
N ARG A 68 10.69 -27.73 14.86
CA ARG A 68 11.86 -26.88 14.62
C ARG A 68 12.74 -27.41 13.49
N GLY A 69 12.85 -28.74 13.36
CA GLY A 69 13.59 -29.35 12.26
C GLY A 69 13.03 -28.95 10.91
N TYR A 70 11.71 -29.09 10.73
CA TYR A 70 11.02 -28.74 9.49
C TYR A 70 11.02 -27.22 9.26
N ALA A 71 10.70 -26.42 10.28
CA ALA A 71 10.71 -24.96 10.16
C ALA A 71 12.07 -24.42 9.69
N ASN A 72 13.17 -24.87 10.32
CA ASN A 72 14.49 -24.40 9.95
C ASN A 72 14.97 -24.96 8.60
N ARG A 73 14.64 -26.22 8.26
CA ARG A 73 15.01 -26.79 6.97
C ARG A 73 14.27 -26.10 5.83
N GLY A 74 12.96 -25.88 5.99
CA GLY A 74 12.15 -25.11 5.04
C GLY A 74 12.70 -23.70 4.83
N THR A 75 13.08 -23.00 5.91
CA THR A 75 13.71 -21.68 5.82
C THR A 75 15.07 -21.74 5.11
N ALA A 76 15.90 -22.76 5.37
CA ALA A 76 17.17 -22.94 4.67
C ALA A 76 16.98 -23.23 3.17
N TYR A 77 15.98 -24.06 2.81
CA TYR A 77 15.61 -24.26 1.42
C TYR A 77 15.16 -22.96 0.74
N ARG A 78 14.27 -22.17 1.37
CA ARG A 78 13.81 -20.89 0.83
C ARG A 78 14.97 -19.91 0.63
N GLN A 79 15.87 -19.79 1.61
CA GLN A 79 17.04 -18.92 1.47
C GLN A 79 18.00 -19.41 0.38
N GLY A 80 18.22 -20.72 0.27
CA GLY A 80 18.97 -21.33 -0.81
C GLY A 80 18.31 -21.12 -2.18
N ALA A 81 16.98 -21.14 -2.25
CA ALA A 81 16.24 -20.79 -3.47
C ALA A 81 16.45 -19.35 -3.89
N ARG A 82 16.39 -18.39 -2.95
CA ARG A 82 16.73 -16.98 -3.21
C ARG A 82 18.16 -16.81 -3.75
N ALA A 83 19.12 -17.52 -3.18
CA ALA A 83 20.49 -17.50 -3.66
C ALA A 83 20.62 -18.08 -5.08
N ALA A 84 19.89 -19.16 -5.39
CA ALA A 84 19.83 -19.74 -6.73
C ALA A 84 19.21 -18.79 -7.75
N VAL A 85 18.11 -18.10 -7.40
CA VAL A 85 17.52 -17.04 -8.25
C VAL A 85 18.55 -15.96 -8.55
N ALA A 86 19.28 -15.49 -7.53
CA ALA A 86 20.31 -14.46 -7.70
C ALA A 86 21.48 -14.92 -8.57
N ALA A 87 21.76 -16.23 -8.61
CA ALA A 87 22.76 -16.85 -9.47
C ALA A 87 22.24 -17.21 -10.88
N GLY A 88 20.95 -16.98 -11.17
CA GLY A 88 20.31 -17.34 -12.45
C GLY A 88 19.93 -18.81 -12.58
N ASP A 89 20.05 -19.61 -11.51
CA ASP A 89 19.66 -21.02 -11.45
C ASP A 89 18.16 -21.15 -11.11
N SER A 90 17.34 -21.01 -12.12
CA SER A 90 15.88 -21.06 -11.95
C SER A 90 15.37 -22.46 -11.59
N GLU A 91 16.00 -23.53 -12.09
CA GLU A 91 15.61 -24.92 -11.80
C GLU A 91 15.95 -25.29 -10.36
N GLY A 92 17.17 -24.99 -9.92
CA GLY A 92 17.59 -25.19 -8.54
C GLY A 92 16.76 -24.37 -7.54
N ALA A 93 16.37 -23.15 -7.92
CA ALA A 93 15.47 -22.32 -7.11
C ALA A 93 14.08 -22.97 -6.98
N SER A 94 13.49 -23.42 -8.09
CA SER A 94 12.17 -24.07 -8.08
C SER A 94 12.14 -25.31 -7.19
N THR A 95 13.14 -26.17 -7.34
CA THR A 95 13.27 -27.41 -6.52
C THR A 95 13.38 -27.09 -5.04
N ARG A 96 14.17 -26.06 -4.67
CA ARG A 96 14.30 -25.65 -3.26
C ARG A 96 13.03 -25.03 -2.71
N TYR A 97 12.30 -24.21 -3.49
CA TYR A 97 11.01 -23.69 -3.05
C TYR A 97 10.00 -24.81 -2.81
N GLN A 98 9.92 -25.82 -3.70
CA GLN A 98 9.05 -26.96 -3.51
C GLN A 98 9.40 -27.73 -2.23
N SER A 99 10.69 -27.91 -1.94
CA SER A 99 11.17 -28.55 -0.69
C SER A 99 10.78 -27.72 0.54
N ALA A 100 10.90 -26.38 0.47
CA ALA A 100 10.46 -25.50 1.54
C ALA A 100 8.95 -25.61 1.80
N MET A 101 8.14 -25.62 0.74
CA MET A 101 6.68 -25.80 0.84
C MET A 101 6.28 -27.12 1.47
N ALA A 102 6.99 -28.22 1.16
CA ALA A 102 6.76 -29.53 1.77
C ALA A 102 7.07 -29.49 3.27
N ASP A 103 8.18 -28.91 3.67
CA ASP A 103 8.58 -28.78 5.07
C ASP A 103 7.61 -27.89 5.88
N PHE A 104 7.20 -26.73 5.34
CA PHE A 104 6.23 -25.88 6.03
C PHE A 104 4.85 -26.53 6.10
N SER A 105 4.44 -27.32 5.10
CA SER A 105 3.21 -28.12 5.17
C SER A 105 3.29 -29.18 6.27
N LYS A 106 4.45 -29.80 6.45
CA LYS A 106 4.66 -30.74 7.56
C LYS A 106 4.70 -30.02 8.91
N TYR A 107 5.25 -28.81 8.96
CA TYR A 107 5.20 -27.97 10.16
C TYR A 107 3.75 -27.67 10.55
N ILE A 108 2.90 -27.25 9.59
CA ILE A 108 1.47 -27.00 9.83
C ILE A 108 0.75 -28.26 10.32
N GLU A 109 1.02 -29.43 9.72
CA GLU A 109 0.43 -30.70 10.14
C GLU A 109 0.75 -30.99 11.62
N LEU A 110 1.99 -30.80 12.04
CA LEU A 110 2.46 -31.06 13.39
C LEU A 110 2.04 -30.00 14.41
N ALA A 111 1.86 -28.77 13.98
CA ALA A 111 1.52 -27.62 14.82
C ALA A 111 0.46 -26.71 14.18
N PRO A 112 -0.78 -27.17 14.00
CA PRO A 112 -1.82 -26.44 13.26
C PRO A 112 -2.31 -25.16 13.97
N LYS A 113 -1.87 -24.91 15.20
CA LYS A 113 -2.17 -23.70 15.97
C LYS A 113 -0.99 -22.73 16.06
N ASP A 114 0.12 -23.02 15.38
CA ASP A 114 1.25 -22.12 15.32
C ASP A 114 1.11 -21.18 14.13
N ALA A 115 0.87 -19.89 14.40
CA ALA A 115 0.75 -18.86 13.37
C ALA A 115 1.99 -18.80 12.47
N SER A 116 3.19 -19.06 13.03
CA SER A 116 4.44 -18.98 12.30
C SER A 116 4.50 -19.98 11.14
N ALA A 117 3.94 -21.18 11.32
CA ALA A 117 3.94 -22.22 10.30
C ALA A 117 3.23 -21.76 9.01
N TYR A 118 2.10 -21.10 9.15
CA TYR A 118 1.34 -20.53 8.03
C TYR A 118 2.07 -19.34 7.40
N LEU A 119 2.67 -18.47 8.22
CA LEU A 119 3.38 -17.32 7.71
C LEU A 119 4.64 -17.69 6.91
N GLU A 120 5.38 -18.71 7.34
CA GLU A 120 6.55 -19.22 6.61
C GLU A 120 6.15 -19.81 5.25
N ARG A 121 5.03 -20.55 5.19
CA ARG A 121 4.51 -21.05 3.92
C ARG A 121 3.98 -19.91 3.05
N GLY A 122 3.18 -19.01 3.61
CA GLY A 122 2.65 -17.86 2.91
C GLY A 122 3.75 -16.94 2.33
N GLU A 123 4.85 -16.71 3.05
CA GLU A 123 6.01 -15.98 2.51
C GLU A 123 6.62 -16.70 1.29
N THR A 124 6.72 -18.03 1.37
CA THR A 124 7.24 -18.84 0.24
C THR A 124 6.29 -18.77 -0.96
N GLU A 125 4.99 -18.79 -0.73
CA GLU A 125 3.96 -18.64 -1.77
C GLU A 125 4.01 -17.26 -2.44
N ILE A 126 4.28 -16.19 -1.66
CA ILE A 126 4.50 -14.83 -2.20
C ILE A 126 5.69 -14.85 -3.17
N GLU A 127 6.80 -15.48 -2.81
CA GLU A 127 8.00 -15.57 -3.67
C GLU A 127 7.72 -16.36 -4.95
N LEU A 128 6.87 -17.37 -4.86
CA LEU A 128 6.35 -18.12 -6.00
C LEU A 128 5.25 -17.40 -6.76
N LYS A 129 4.84 -16.19 -6.34
CA LYS A 129 3.73 -15.41 -6.92
C LYS A 129 2.37 -16.13 -6.83
N GLN A 130 2.22 -17.03 -5.89
CA GLN A 130 0.98 -17.74 -5.59
C GLN A 130 0.16 -16.93 -4.56
N TYR A 131 -0.24 -15.72 -4.95
CA TYR A 131 -0.76 -14.71 -4.02
C TYR A 131 -2.07 -15.11 -3.34
N ASP A 132 -2.97 -15.83 -4.04
CA ASP A 132 -4.23 -16.30 -3.44
C ASP A 132 -3.98 -17.34 -2.34
N ALA A 133 -3.04 -18.26 -2.56
CA ALA A 133 -2.63 -19.23 -1.54
C ALA A 133 -1.98 -18.51 -0.36
N ALA A 134 -1.06 -17.59 -0.63
CA ALA A 134 -0.42 -16.77 0.39
C ALA A 134 -1.43 -16.01 1.26
N LEU A 135 -2.48 -15.43 0.66
CA LEU A 135 -3.56 -14.78 1.42
C LEU A 135 -4.29 -15.74 2.34
N ALA A 136 -4.56 -16.96 1.89
CA ALA A 136 -5.23 -17.97 2.73
C ALA A 136 -4.37 -18.30 3.95
N ASP A 137 -3.08 -18.54 3.75
CA ASP A 137 -2.16 -18.87 4.84
C ASP A 137 -1.90 -17.67 5.77
N VAL A 138 -1.65 -16.49 5.24
CA VAL A 138 -1.42 -15.30 6.05
C VAL A 138 -2.65 -14.93 6.86
N ASN A 139 -3.85 -15.03 6.30
CA ASN A 139 -5.09 -14.82 7.04
C ASN A 139 -5.25 -15.83 8.17
N LYS A 140 -4.88 -17.11 7.93
CA LYS A 140 -4.87 -18.12 8.99
C LYS A 140 -3.87 -17.77 10.10
N GLY A 141 -2.69 -17.30 9.74
CA GLY A 141 -1.71 -16.77 10.68
C GLY A 141 -2.26 -15.61 11.52
N LEU A 142 -3.00 -14.66 10.91
CA LEU A 142 -3.64 -13.54 11.59
C LEU A 142 -4.82 -13.97 12.49
N GLU A 143 -5.61 -14.97 12.10
CA GLU A 143 -6.64 -15.55 12.98
C GLU A 143 -6.02 -16.11 14.26
N LEU A 144 -4.86 -16.77 14.15
CA LEU A 144 -4.16 -17.34 15.30
C LEU A 144 -3.41 -16.29 16.12
N LYS A 145 -2.91 -15.23 15.48
CA LYS A 145 -2.16 -14.15 16.11
C LYS A 145 -2.51 -12.80 15.46
N PRO A 146 -3.58 -12.13 15.89
CA PRO A 146 -4.09 -10.91 15.26
C PRO A 146 -3.11 -9.72 15.22
N ASP A 147 -2.24 -9.61 16.22
CA ASP A 147 -1.28 -8.48 16.34
C ASP A 147 0.05 -8.73 15.62
N ASN A 148 0.11 -9.69 14.70
CA ASN A 148 1.34 -10.02 13.99
C ASN A 148 1.59 -9.05 12.84
N ILE A 149 2.49 -8.08 13.08
CA ILE A 149 2.87 -7.04 12.09
C ILE A 149 3.48 -7.66 10.83
N THR A 150 4.25 -8.75 10.96
CA THR A 150 4.84 -9.45 9.81
C THR A 150 3.76 -10.04 8.92
N ALA A 151 2.70 -10.56 9.52
CA ALA A 151 1.56 -11.07 8.77
C ALA A 151 0.84 -9.97 7.97
N ASN A 152 0.60 -8.79 8.58
CA ASN A 152 0.06 -7.64 7.83
C ASN A 152 0.97 -7.25 6.65
N ASN A 153 2.28 -7.25 6.85
CA ASN A 153 3.23 -6.97 5.78
C ASN A 153 3.13 -8.00 4.64
N PHE A 154 3.08 -9.29 4.95
CA PHE A 154 2.92 -10.35 3.95
C PHE A 154 1.57 -10.27 3.24
N ARG A 155 0.48 -9.99 3.98
CA ARG A 155 -0.84 -9.83 3.39
C ARG A 155 -0.88 -8.67 2.42
N GLY A 156 -0.43 -7.48 2.84
CA GLY A 156 -0.32 -6.32 1.98
C GLY A 156 0.52 -6.58 0.72
N PHE A 157 1.58 -7.39 0.84
CA PHE A 157 2.41 -7.76 -0.31
C PHE A 157 1.67 -8.69 -1.29
N ALA A 158 0.96 -9.68 -0.78
CA ALA A 158 0.13 -10.56 -1.62
C ALA A 158 -1.02 -9.78 -2.29
N GLU A 159 -1.63 -8.83 -1.58
CA GLU A 159 -2.65 -7.93 -2.10
C GLU A 159 -2.13 -7.01 -3.21
N LEU A 160 -0.89 -6.50 -3.08
CA LEU A 160 -0.21 -5.80 -4.19
C LEU A 160 -0.10 -6.69 -5.42
N GLY A 161 0.31 -7.95 -5.25
CA GLY A 161 0.43 -8.91 -6.34
C GLY A 161 -0.89 -9.18 -7.06
N LEU A 162 -2.01 -9.13 -6.34
CA LEU A 162 -3.37 -9.27 -6.86
C LEU A 162 -4.00 -7.94 -7.30
N SER A 163 -3.26 -6.84 -7.26
CA SER A 163 -3.78 -5.49 -7.55
C SER A 163 -4.95 -5.06 -6.64
N GLN A 164 -5.03 -5.60 -5.42
CA GLN A 164 -6.01 -5.24 -4.40
C GLN A 164 -5.49 -4.02 -3.61
N TRP A 165 -5.34 -2.90 -4.31
CA TRP A 165 -4.60 -1.73 -3.84
C TRP A 165 -5.11 -1.16 -2.51
N ASP A 166 -6.43 -1.03 -2.34
CA ASP A 166 -7.03 -0.47 -1.11
C ASP A 166 -6.67 -1.30 0.12
N LYS A 167 -6.71 -2.62 -0.01
CA LYS A 167 -6.37 -3.54 1.07
C LYS A 167 -4.89 -3.43 1.41
N ALA A 168 -4.02 -3.43 0.39
CA ALA A 168 -2.58 -3.27 0.57
C ALA A 168 -2.25 -1.95 1.29
N VAL A 169 -2.92 -0.83 0.95
CA VAL A 169 -2.78 0.46 1.67
C VAL A 169 -3.14 0.29 3.14
N ALA A 170 -4.24 -0.39 3.45
CA ALA A 170 -4.68 -0.60 4.82
C ALA A 170 -3.62 -1.39 5.62
N ASP A 171 -3.14 -2.51 5.08
CA ASP A 171 -2.16 -3.35 5.75
C ASP A 171 -0.81 -2.66 5.96
N PHE A 172 -0.25 -2.00 4.94
CA PHE A 172 0.99 -1.24 5.13
C PHE A 172 0.80 -0.05 6.08
N THR A 173 -0.39 0.53 6.16
CA THR A 173 -0.68 1.58 7.15
C THR A 173 -0.61 1.02 8.56
N VAL A 174 -1.12 -0.19 8.82
CA VAL A 174 -0.96 -0.88 10.12
C VAL A 174 0.52 -1.11 10.44
N VAL A 175 1.30 -1.57 9.46
CA VAL A 175 2.75 -1.79 9.66
C VAL A 175 3.45 -0.48 10.00
N ILE A 176 3.20 0.59 9.27
CA ILE A 176 3.80 1.92 9.48
C ILE A 176 3.42 2.50 10.85
N GLN A 177 2.17 2.35 11.28
CA GLN A 177 1.75 2.79 12.62
C GLN A 177 2.52 2.10 13.75
N LYS A 178 2.87 0.84 13.57
CA LYS A 178 3.62 0.05 14.55
C LYS A 178 5.13 0.19 14.40
N LYS A 179 5.62 0.46 13.20
CA LYS A 179 7.03 0.62 12.84
C LYS A 179 7.21 1.86 11.95
N PRO A 180 7.21 3.07 12.53
CA PRO A 180 7.24 4.31 11.74
C PRO A 180 8.54 4.52 10.92
N ASP A 181 9.60 3.80 11.22
CA ASP A 181 10.88 3.88 10.50
C ASP A 181 11.06 2.76 9.46
N ASP A 182 10.04 1.94 9.23
CA ASP A 182 10.10 0.90 8.18
C ASP A 182 9.86 1.51 6.79
N LEU A 183 10.91 2.06 6.20
CA LEU A 183 10.87 2.74 4.89
C LEU A 183 10.34 1.82 3.76
N GLN A 184 10.51 0.51 3.88
CA GLN A 184 9.99 -0.43 2.88
C GLN A 184 8.45 -0.44 2.86
N SER A 185 7.83 -0.32 4.03
CA SER A 185 6.36 -0.26 4.10
C SER A 185 5.80 1.03 3.48
N TYR A 186 6.52 2.16 3.60
CA TYR A 186 6.17 3.39 2.87
C TYR A 186 6.31 3.20 1.35
N ASP A 187 7.40 2.61 0.87
CA ASP A 187 7.59 2.34 -0.56
C ASP A 187 6.47 1.46 -1.14
N ARG A 188 6.09 0.40 -0.42
CA ARG A 188 5.01 -0.51 -0.83
C ARG A 188 3.65 0.17 -0.79
N ARG A 189 3.39 1.00 0.24
CA ARG A 189 2.14 1.78 0.32
C ARG A 189 2.06 2.82 -0.79
N ALA A 190 3.16 3.50 -1.09
CA ALA A 190 3.24 4.41 -2.23
C ALA A 190 2.94 3.71 -3.56
N LEU A 191 3.44 2.48 -3.74
CA LEU A 191 3.10 1.67 -4.91
C LEU A 191 1.60 1.37 -4.98
N ALA A 192 0.97 1.00 -3.85
CA ALA A 192 -0.47 0.77 -3.79
C ALA A 192 -1.26 2.06 -4.09
N TYR A 193 -0.86 3.20 -3.53
CA TYR A 193 -1.46 4.49 -3.86
C TYR A 193 -1.35 4.85 -5.34
N ARG A 194 -0.22 4.53 -5.98
CA ARG A 194 -0.08 4.69 -7.44
C ARG A 194 -1.05 3.80 -8.21
N GLY A 195 -1.27 2.57 -7.76
CA GLY A 195 -2.28 1.67 -8.33
C GLY A 195 -3.69 2.25 -8.26
N LEU A 196 -4.02 2.94 -7.17
CA LEU A 196 -5.26 3.70 -6.98
C LEU A 196 -5.29 5.04 -7.71
N LYS A 197 -4.20 5.44 -8.39
CA LYS A 197 -4.01 6.78 -8.97
C LYS A 197 -4.06 7.91 -7.94
N ASN A 198 -3.90 7.61 -6.66
CA ASN A 198 -3.73 8.59 -5.60
C ASN A 198 -2.26 9.03 -5.54
N TYR A 199 -1.88 9.84 -6.53
CA TYR A 199 -0.49 10.24 -6.70
C TYR A 199 0.02 11.13 -5.56
N ASP A 200 -0.83 11.96 -4.99
CA ASP A 200 -0.43 12.85 -3.88
C ASP A 200 -0.03 12.05 -2.64
N ALA A 201 -0.78 11.01 -2.28
CA ALA A 201 -0.44 10.13 -1.18
C ALA A 201 0.85 9.34 -1.45
N ALA A 202 1.04 8.87 -2.69
CA ALA A 202 2.28 8.19 -3.07
C ALA A 202 3.50 9.12 -3.00
N ILE A 203 3.36 10.37 -3.46
CA ILE A 203 4.41 11.40 -3.39
C ILE A 203 4.76 11.70 -1.93
N ALA A 204 3.76 11.77 -1.04
CA ALA A 204 3.99 11.99 0.38
C ALA A 204 4.84 10.87 1.01
N ASP A 205 4.54 9.60 0.70
CA ASP A 205 5.30 8.46 1.18
C ASP A 205 6.75 8.47 0.66
N TYR A 206 6.98 8.73 -0.64
CA TYR A 206 8.34 8.87 -1.18
C TYR A 206 9.07 10.08 -0.61
N THR A 207 8.37 11.17 -0.33
CA THR A 207 8.96 12.35 0.32
C THR A 207 9.40 12.03 1.74
N PHE A 208 8.64 11.22 2.47
CA PHE A 208 9.06 10.72 3.78
C PHE A 208 10.33 9.87 3.67
N ILE A 209 10.41 8.92 2.74
CA ILE A 209 11.61 8.11 2.49
C ILE A 209 12.82 9.02 2.23
N LEU A 210 12.67 10.00 1.34
CA LEU A 210 13.74 10.94 0.99
C LEU A 210 14.10 11.90 2.13
N SER A 211 13.20 12.16 3.07
CA SER A 211 13.54 12.90 4.31
C SER A 211 14.52 12.13 5.22
N LYS A 212 14.49 10.79 5.16
CA LYS A 212 15.41 9.92 5.92
C LYS A 212 16.69 9.62 5.12
N ASN A 213 16.59 9.45 3.83
CA ASN A 213 17.71 9.23 2.92
C ASN A 213 17.57 10.10 1.65
N PRO A 214 18.10 11.33 1.65
CA PRO A 214 17.97 12.25 0.52
C PRO A 214 18.64 11.77 -0.78
N ASN A 215 19.57 10.82 -0.68
CA ASN A 215 20.30 10.28 -1.82
C ASN A 215 19.81 8.88 -2.23
N ASP A 216 18.62 8.49 -1.83
CA ASP A 216 17.99 7.26 -2.28
C ASP A 216 17.57 7.38 -3.75
N VAL A 217 18.40 6.80 -4.63
CA VAL A 217 18.20 6.87 -6.09
C VAL A 217 16.86 6.25 -6.51
N GLU A 218 16.48 5.14 -5.87
CA GLU A 218 15.23 4.44 -6.18
C GLU A 218 14.02 5.30 -5.76
N ALA A 219 14.04 5.87 -4.57
CA ALA A 219 12.98 6.74 -4.08
C ALA A 219 12.86 8.04 -4.92
N LEU A 220 13.99 8.66 -5.32
CA LEU A 220 14.01 9.80 -6.24
C LEU A 220 13.35 9.44 -7.57
N THR A 221 13.78 8.34 -8.19
CA THR A 221 13.23 7.90 -9.48
C THR A 221 11.74 7.57 -9.39
N LYS A 222 11.32 6.90 -8.31
CA LYS A 222 9.91 6.54 -8.07
C LYS A 222 9.04 7.78 -7.82
N ARG A 223 9.53 8.77 -7.06
CA ARG A 223 8.81 10.02 -6.83
C ARG A 223 8.68 10.83 -8.11
N GLY A 224 9.78 11.00 -8.85
CA GLY A 224 9.77 11.65 -10.16
C GLY A 224 8.81 10.99 -11.15
N TYR A 225 8.78 9.66 -11.17
CA TYR A 225 7.82 8.92 -11.99
C TYR A 225 6.37 9.15 -11.52
N THR A 226 6.14 9.22 -10.23
CA THR A 226 4.81 9.49 -9.67
C THR A 226 4.35 10.91 -10.02
N TYR A 227 5.25 11.91 -9.94
CA TYR A 227 4.98 13.27 -10.44
C TYR A 227 4.64 13.28 -11.93
N SER A 228 5.37 12.49 -12.75
CA SER A 228 5.08 12.40 -14.19
C SER A 228 3.70 11.78 -14.46
N LEU A 229 3.28 10.78 -13.69
CA LEU A 229 1.94 10.20 -13.77
C LEU A 229 0.83 11.19 -13.37
N ALA A 230 1.16 12.09 -12.44
CA ALA A 230 0.28 13.19 -12.03
C ALA A 230 0.32 14.38 -12.99
N LEU A 231 1.05 14.29 -14.12
CA LEU A 231 1.30 15.36 -15.08
C LEU A 231 2.03 16.61 -14.49
N GLN A 232 2.72 16.42 -13.37
CA GLN A 232 3.49 17.42 -12.64
C GLN A 232 4.97 17.36 -13.10
N TYR A 233 5.23 17.59 -14.36
CA TYR A 233 6.56 17.42 -14.97
C TYR A 233 7.62 18.37 -14.39
N GLU A 234 7.22 19.56 -13.98
CA GLU A 234 8.10 20.54 -13.31
C GLU A 234 8.71 19.98 -12.02
N SER A 235 7.92 19.20 -11.26
CA SER A 235 8.35 18.54 -10.02
C SER A 235 9.10 17.23 -10.27
N ALA A 236 8.84 16.56 -11.39
CA ALA A 236 9.52 15.31 -11.75
C ALA A 236 10.99 15.52 -12.16
N ILE A 237 11.27 16.59 -12.89
CA ILE A 237 12.60 16.89 -13.46
C ILE A 237 13.70 16.95 -12.40
N PRO A 238 13.57 17.71 -11.29
CA PRO A 238 14.59 17.77 -10.25
C PRO A 238 14.92 16.39 -9.63
N ASP A 239 13.92 15.55 -9.45
CA ASP A 239 14.11 14.22 -8.88
C ASP A 239 14.93 13.31 -9.81
N TYR A 240 14.62 13.30 -11.10
CA TYR A 240 15.41 12.56 -12.09
C TYR A 240 16.84 13.10 -12.23
N GLN A 241 17.01 14.40 -12.20
CA GLN A 241 18.35 15.02 -12.22
C GLN A 241 19.17 14.64 -11.00
N ALA A 242 18.55 14.62 -9.81
CA ALA A 242 19.22 14.20 -8.58
C ALA A 242 19.61 12.72 -8.64
N ALA A 243 18.73 11.84 -9.13
CA ALA A 243 19.02 10.42 -9.31
C ALA A 243 20.18 10.21 -10.30
N LEU A 244 20.20 10.89 -11.44
CA LEU A 244 21.24 10.78 -12.44
C LEU A 244 22.57 11.41 -11.99
N LYS A 245 22.56 12.39 -11.11
CA LYS A 245 23.78 12.90 -10.49
C LYS A 245 24.50 11.83 -9.65
N ILE A 246 23.75 10.92 -9.03
CA ILE A 246 24.27 9.83 -8.21
C ILE A 246 24.62 8.62 -9.09
N ASN A 247 23.73 8.27 -10.04
CA ASN A 247 23.92 7.16 -10.98
C ASN A 247 23.79 7.65 -12.44
N PRO A 248 24.87 8.19 -13.05
CA PRO A 248 24.83 8.76 -14.40
C PRO A 248 24.57 7.73 -15.50
N GLN A 249 24.73 6.45 -15.23
CA GLN A 249 24.56 5.37 -16.22
C GLN A 249 23.15 4.80 -16.26
N ASP A 250 22.21 5.34 -15.49
CA ASP A 250 20.81 4.89 -15.48
C ASP A 250 20.06 5.44 -16.70
N ASN A 251 20.08 4.64 -17.77
CA ASN A 251 19.41 4.98 -19.02
C ASN A 251 17.89 5.11 -18.88
N ASP A 252 17.25 4.34 -18.00
CA ASP A 252 15.79 4.43 -17.80
C ASP A 252 15.42 5.77 -17.17
N THR A 253 16.11 6.18 -16.13
CA THR A 253 15.93 7.49 -15.51
C THR A 253 16.26 8.64 -16.49
N PHE A 254 17.28 8.48 -17.33
CA PHE A 254 17.61 9.46 -18.37
C PHE A 254 16.46 9.61 -19.39
N GLN A 255 15.90 8.54 -19.88
CA GLN A 255 14.75 8.57 -20.80
C GLN A 255 13.52 9.20 -20.14
N ARG A 256 13.26 8.92 -18.88
CA ARG A 256 12.18 9.54 -18.10
C ARG A 256 12.37 11.04 -17.95
N LEU A 257 13.61 11.49 -17.71
CA LEU A 257 13.95 12.92 -17.66
C LEU A 257 13.66 13.60 -18.99
N GLN A 258 14.14 13.04 -20.11
CA GLN A 258 13.88 13.58 -21.45
C GLN A 258 12.38 13.66 -21.75
N TYR A 259 11.63 12.60 -21.40
CA TYR A 259 10.18 12.59 -21.57
C TYR A 259 9.53 13.73 -20.77
N ALA A 260 9.86 13.88 -19.49
CA ALA A 260 9.29 14.92 -18.63
C ALA A 260 9.62 16.32 -19.16
N GLN A 261 10.86 16.56 -19.63
CA GLN A 261 11.27 17.82 -20.24
C GLN A 261 10.48 18.13 -21.53
N SER A 262 10.29 17.12 -22.40
CA SER A 262 9.54 17.29 -23.64
C SER A 262 8.06 17.60 -23.37
N MET A 263 7.45 16.91 -22.40
CA MET A 263 6.06 17.14 -22.04
C MET A 263 5.85 18.51 -21.40
N LEU A 264 6.80 18.97 -20.58
CA LEU A 264 6.78 20.33 -20.04
C LEU A 264 6.91 21.37 -21.14
N ALA A 265 7.85 21.20 -22.06
CA ALA A 265 8.01 22.10 -23.21
C ALA A 265 6.75 22.18 -24.08
N ASN A 266 6.12 21.05 -24.35
CA ASN A 266 4.87 20.99 -25.10
C ASN A 266 3.72 21.69 -24.37
N LYS A 267 3.64 21.51 -23.04
CA LYS A 267 2.64 22.20 -22.20
C LYS A 267 2.81 23.71 -22.25
N LEU A 268 4.07 24.18 -22.22
CA LEU A 268 4.39 25.61 -22.30
C LEU A 268 4.22 26.21 -23.71
N ALA A 269 4.45 25.41 -24.76
CA ALA A 269 4.28 25.82 -26.14
C ALA A 269 2.81 25.80 -26.60
N SER A 270 1.95 25.07 -25.92
CA SER A 270 0.52 25.05 -26.21
C SER A 270 -0.09 26.41 -25.80
N PRO A 271 -0.78 27.14 -26.69
CA PRO A 271 -1.48 28.33 -26.26
C PRO A 271 -2.47 27.97 -25.14
N PRO A 272 -2.65 28.84 -24.13
CA PRO A 272 -3.65 28.62 -23.13
C PRO A 272 -4.99 28.33 -23.84
N PRO A 273 -5.79 27.38 -23.35
CA PRO A 273 -7.09 27.11 -23.95
C PRO A 273 -7.79 28.43 -24.13
N ALA A 274 -8.15 28.77 -25.38
CA ALA A 274 -8.83 30.03 -25.68
C ALA A 274 -9.92 30.20 -24.65
N ALA A 275 -9.86 31.27 -23.89
CA ALA A 275 -10.88 31.56 -22.89
C ALA A 275 -12.21 31.35 -23.59
N SER A 276 -13.03 30.44 -23.08
CA SER A 276 -14.33 30.16 -23.68
C SER A 276 -14.93 31.53 -23.96
N PRO A 277 -15.37 31.82 -25.21
CA PRO A 277 -15.87 33.14 -25.50
C PRO A 277 -16.87 33.45 -24.41
N THR A 278 -16.60 34.53 -23.66
CA THR A 278 -17.55 34.98 -22.65
C THR A 278 -18.88 35.01 -23.36
N PRO A 279 -19.88 34.22 -22.89
CA PRO A 279 -21.15 34.21 -23.58
C PRO A 279 -21.52 35.68 -23.74
N ASN A 280 -21.70 36.13 -25.00
CA ASN A 280 -22.19 37.45 -25.29
C ASN A 280 -23.31 37.70 -24.29
N PRO A 281 -23.31 38.81 -23.52
CA PRO A 281 -24.38 39.02 -22.57
C PRO A 281 -25.67 38.84 -23.35
N THR A 282 -26.31 37.71 -23.15
CA THR A 282 -27.68 37.51 -23.66
C THR A 282 -28.44 38.72 -23.12
N PRO A 283 -29.15 39.46 -23.97
CA PRO A 283 -29.93 40.59 -23.50
C PRO A 283 -30.76 40.07 -22.34
N GLU A 284 -30.48 40.60 -21.14
CA GLU A 284 -31.24 40.21 -19.95
C GLU A 284 -32.69 40.33 -20.30
N LYS A 285 -33.41 39.23 -20.33
CA LYS A 285 -34.88 39.32 -20.41
C LYS A 285 -35.29 40.20 -19.25
N PRO A 286 -36.01 41.32 -19.50
CA PRO A 286 -36.39 42.22 -18.43
C PRO A 286 -36.98 41.40 -17.29
N GLY A 287 -36.37 41.49 -16.09
CA GLY A 287 -36.82 40.71 -14.94
C GLY A 287 -38.30 40.94 -14.74
N LEU A 288 -39.03 39.94 -14.24
CA LEU A 288 -40.47 39.93 -14.02
C LEU A 288 -40.96 41.24 -13.33
N ILE A 289 -40.11 41.88 -12.55
CA ILE A 289 -40.37 43.14 -11.82
C ILE A 289 -40.38 44.37 -12.78
N SER A 290 -39.64 44.38 -13.88
CA SER A 290 -39.60 45.48 -14.84
C SER A 290 -40.82 45.54 -15.77
N LEU A 291 -41.63 44.45 -15.79
CA LEU A 291 -42.89 44.39 -16.53
C LEU A 291 -44.12 44.77 -15.69
N LEU A 292 -43.94 44.94 -14.38
CA LEU A 292 -45.03 45.40 -13.52
C LEU A 292 -45.15 46.94 -13.63
N ASN A 293 -46.26 47.38 -14.25
CA ASN A 293 -46.63 48.77 -14.28
C ASN A 293 -46.65 49.29 -12.83
N PRO A 294 -45.98 50.42 -12.48
CA PRO A 294 -45.96 51.03 -11.15
C PRO A 294 -47.35 51.16 -10.51
N LEU A 295 -48.40 51.29 -11.33
CA LEU A 295 -49.78 51.29 -10.87
C LEU A 295 -50.17 49.98 -10.16
N TYR A 296 -49.76 48.80 -10.64
CA TYR A 296 -50.10 47.51 -10.01
C TYR A 296 -49.31 47.29 -8.72
N ILE A 297 -48.10 47.82 -8.62
CA ILE A 297 -47.29 47.77 -7.39
C ILE A 297 -47.99 48.59 -6.30
N GLY A 298 -48.49 49.82 -6.67
CA GLY A 298 -49.22 50.65 -5.75
C GLY A 298 -50.53 49.97 -5.24
N ILE A 299 -51.27 49.33 -6.14
CA ILE A 299 -52.49 48.60 -5.79
C ILE A 299 -52.20 47.41 -4.84
N ALA A 300 -51.12 46.63 -5.11
CA ALA A 300 -50.71 45.51 -4.27
C ALA A 300 -50.33 45.96 -2.84
N VAL A 301 -49.63 47.07 -2.70
CA VAL A 301 -49.29 47.66 -1.39
C VAL A 301 -50.54 48.08 -0.63
N VAL A 302 -51.47 48.77 -1.32
CA VAL A 302 -52.78 49.16 -0.68
C VAL A 302 -53.54 47.96 -0.22
N VAL A 303 -53.64 46.89 -1.03
CA VAL A 303 -54.35 45.65 -0.65
C VAL A 303 -53.66 45.00 0.55
N LEU A 304 -52.35 44.94 0.63
CA LEU A 304 -51.64 44.41 1.80
C LEU A 304 -51.89 45.23 3.07
N ILE A 305 -51.98 46.56 2.96
CA ILE A 305 -52.30 47.43 4.09
C ILE A 305 -53.75 47.20 4.57
N VAL A 306 -54.69 47.06 3.64
CA VAL A 306 -56.11 46.78 3.97
C VAL A 306 -56.23 45.41 4.67
N ILE A 307 -55.54 44.39 4.16
CA ILE A 307 -55.53 43.07 4.80
C ILE A 307 -54.94 43.14 6.22
N ALA A 308 -53.78 43.85 6.39
CA ALA A 308 -53.22 44.06 7.71
C ALA A 308 -54.14 44.76 8.70
N VAL A 309 -54.89 45.77 8.24
CA VAL A 309 -55.88 46.47 9.06
C VAL A 309 -57.03 45.53 9.44
N ILE A 310 -57.58 44.75 8.47
CA ILE A 310 -58.63 43.78 8.73
C ILE A 310 -58.15 42.72 9.74
N VAL A 311 -56.96 42.15 9.57
CA VAL A 311 -56.41 41.17 10.52
C VAL A 311 -56.25 41.77 11.91
N ARG A 312 -55.86 43.06 12.01
CA ARG A 312 -55.69 43.76 13.28
C ARG A 312 -57.02 44.04 13.95
N LEU A 313 -58.08 44.34 13.17
CA LEU A 313 -59.46 44.55 13.71
C LEU A 313 -60.06 43.23 14.19
N LEU A 314 -59.88 42.15 13.44
CA LEU A 314 -60.36 40.82 13.83
C LEU A 314 -59.65 40.25 15.08
N THR A 315 -58.35 40.55 15.23
CA THR A 315 -57.61 40.14 16.42
C THR A 315 -57.91 40.99 17.63
N ARG A 316 -58.29 42.26 17.45
CA ARG A 316 -58.75 43.11 18.55
C ARG A 316 -60.11 42.70 19.10
N GLY A 317 -61.02 42.25 18.20
CA GLY A 317 -62.35 41.76 18.63
C GLY A 317 -62.29 40.49 19.50
N LYS A 318 -61.26 39.64 19.27
CA LYS A 318 -61.04 38.45 20.09
C LYS A 318 -60.39 38.73 21.45
N ALA A 319 -59.72 39.84 21.61
CA ALA A 319 -59.10 40.23 22.89
C ALA A 319 -60.06 40.81 23.89
N GLU A 320 -61.20 41.39 23.42
CA GLU A 320 -62.24 41.91 24.29
C GLU A 320 -63.23 40.81 24.80
N GLU A 321 -63.39 39.72 24.03
CA GLU A 321 -64.31 38.63 24.42
C GLU A 321 -63.65 37.71 25.53
N THR A 322 -62.33 37.70 25.66
CA THR A 322 -61.64 36.91 26.70
C THR A 322 -61.52 37.62 28.05
N SER A 323 -61.84 38.93 28.14
CA SER A 323 -61.79 39.67 29.41
C SER A 323 -63.08 39.59 30.24
N HIS A 324 -64.19 38.99 29.72
CA HIS A 324 -65.45 38.86 30.41
C HIS A 324 -65.71 37.47 31.04
N ILE A 325 -64.81 36.55 31.00
CA ILE A 325 -65.02 35.17 31.53
C ILE A 325 -64.20 34.92 32.83
N ILE A 326 -63.52 35.91 33.38
CA ILE A 326 -62.86 35.78 34.70
C ILE A 326 -63.39 36.90 35.62
N ARG A 327 -64.58 36.65 36.19
CA ARG A 327 -65.05 37.16 37.49
C ARG A 327 -65.99 36.15 38.12
#